data_b007a01d36d0dccc81355845224bcc0e
#
_entry.id   b007a01d36d0dccc81355845224bcc0e
#
_cell.length_a   1.000
_cell.length_b   1.000
_cell.length_c   1.000
_cell.angle_alpha   90.00
_cell.angle_beta   90.00
_cell.angle_gamma   90.00
#
_symmetry.space_group_name_H-M   'P 1'
#
loop_
_entity.id
_entity.type
_entity.pdbx_description
1 polymer ?
#
loop_
_entity_poly.entity_id
_entity_poly.type
_entity_poly.pdbx_seq_one_letter_code
_entity_poly.pdbx_strand_id
1 'polypeptide(L)'
;GQLTYSFTDGSGRSGSIDRTRLTQNVTCSTNGARPTNADFALSGNWYDPSTSGQGLTVDVNPGSGTVFAAWYTYAPTGVGAGVAGQRWYTAQPTSFTPGARSIPLTIYETTGGVFDQPAVPGARTVAVGTATLAFQSCSAATWSFTFTGGSSSGSSGTIALKRVGPLPRGCV
;
A
#
# COMPACT_ATOMS: atom_id res chain seq x y z
N GLY A 1 -18.38 3.72 -1.23
CA GLY A 1 -18.73 2.46 -0.56
C GLY A 1 -18.87 2.63 0.94
N GLN A 2 -19.34 1.57 1.60
CA GLN A 2 -19.48 1.53 3.06
C GLN A 2 -18.87 0.24 3.58
N LEU A 3 -18.07 0.36 4.64
CA LEU A 3 -17.54 -0.76 5.42
C LEU A 3 -18.35 -0.88 6.70
N THR A 4 -19.03 -2.01 6.89
CA THR A 4 -19.66 -2.36 8.16
C THR A 4 -18.82 -3.41 8.88
N TYR A 5 -18.62 -3.26 10.17
CA TYR A 5 -17.79 -4.17 10.96
C TYR A 5 -18.43 -4.51 12.30
N SER A 6 -18.08 -5.68 12.81
CA SER A 6 -18.39 -6.14 14.17
C SER A 6 -17.27 -7.04 14.66
N PHE A 7 -16.72 -6.73 15.83
CA PHE A 7 -15.68 -7.57 16.45
C PHE A 7 -16.30 -8.60 17.37
N THR A 8 -15.82 -9.83 17.27
CA THR A 8 -16.25 -10.97 18.13
C THR A 8 -15.26 -11.26 19.26
N ASP A 9 -14.35 -10.32 19.51
CA ASP A 9 -13.29 -10.41 20.53
C ASP A 9 -13.75 -10.03 21.96
N GLY A 10 -15.05 -9.85 22.16
CA GLY A 10 -15.63 -9.40 23.42
C GLY A 10 -15.58 -7.89 23.66
N SER A 11 -14.98 -7.11 22.75
CA SER A 11 -14.93 -5.64 22.88
C SER A 11 -16.26 -4.94 22.63
N GLY A 12 -17.24 -5.64 22.01
CA GLY A 12 -18.53 -5.08 21.59
C GLY A 12 -18.43 -4.00 20.51
N ARG A 13 -17.25 -3.79 19.92
CA ARG A 13 -17.04 -2.77 18.89
C ARG A 13 -17.70 -3.18 17.58
N SER A 14 -18.55 -2.33 17.07
CA SER A 14 -19.18 -2.46 15.76
C SER A 14 -19.47 -1.06 15.20
N GLY A 15 -19.60 -0.96 13.91
CA GLY A 15 -19.90 0.31 13.26
C GLY A 15 -19.96 0.23 11.75
N SER A 16 -20.10 1.41 11.14
CA SER A 16 -20.16 1.57 9.69
C SER A 16 -19.37 2.82 9.30
N ILE A 17 -18.47 2.68 8.35
CA ILE A 17 -17.58 3.74 7.90
C ILE A 17 -17.80 3.96 6.41
N ASP A 18 -18.19 5.18 6.02
CA ASP A 18 -18.27 5.56 4.64
C ASP A 18 -16.88 5.70 4.02
N ARG A 19 -16.72 5.18 2.81
CA ARG A 19 -15.45 5.15 2.08
C ARG A 19 -15.58 5.81 0.72
N THR A 20 -14.64 6.67 0.40
CA THR A 20 -14.42 7.17 -0.95
C THR A 20 -13.15 6.55 -1.52
N ARG A 21 -13.07 6.46 -2.84
CA ARG A 21 -11.85 5.96 -3.47
C ARG A 21 -10.73 6.98 -3.32
N LEU A 22 -9.56 6.50 -2.93
CA LEU A 22 -8.35 7.31 -2.89
C LEU A 22 -7.89 7.68 -4.31
N THR A 23 -7.91 6.70 -5.22
CA THR A 23 -7.62 6.87 -6.64
C THR A 23 -8.94 7.02 -7.38
N GLN A 24 -9.24 8.22 -7.82
CA GLN A 24 -10.48 8.56 -8.52
C GLN A 24 -10.42 8.12 -10.00
N ASN A 25 -11.59 8.09 -10.65
CA ASN A 25 -11.76 7.94 -12.11
C ASN A 25 -11.45 6.56 -12.72
N VAL A 26 -11.53 5.48 -11.96
CA VAL A 26 -11.71 4.18 -12.59
C VAL A 26 -13.18 4.06 -12.99
N THR A 27 -13.46 4.11 -14.27
CA THR A 27 -14.79 3.83 -14.78
C THR A 27 -15.10 2.35 -14.57
N CYS A 28 -15.98 2.04 -13.65
CA CYS A 28 -16.55 0.70 -13.57
C CYS A 28 -17.48 0.52 -14.77
N SER A 29 -16.98 -0.06 -15.85
CA SER A 29 -17.81 -0.41 -17.00
C SER A 29 -18.56 -1.70 -16.70
N THR A 30 -19.90 -1.64 -16.69
CA THR A 30 -20.76 -2.82 -16.60
C THR A 30 -20.64 -3.72 -17.83
N ASN A 31 -20.06 -3.23 -18.92
CA ASN A 31 -19.94 -3.94 -20.20
C ASN A 31 -18.62 -4.70 -20.34
N GLY A 32 -17.83 -4.84 -19.29
CA GLY A 32 -16.56 -5.57 -19.33
C GLY A 32 -15.47 -4.91 -20.17
N ALA A 33 -15.62 -3.64 -20.55
CA ALA A 33 -14.58 -2.88 -21.23
C ALA A 33 -13.36 -2.79 -20.30
N ARG A 34 -12.22 -3.21 -20.82
CA ARG A 34 -10.96 -3.22 -20.07
C ARG A 34 -10.37 -1.83 -20.03
N PRO A 35 -9.63 -1.48 -18.96
CA PRO A 35 -8.76 -0.32 -19.01
C PRO A 35 -7.85 -0.41 -20.23
N THR A 36 -7.76 0.66 -21.00
CA THR A 36 -6.92 0.70 -22.21
C THR A 36 -5.44 0.82 -21.89
N ASN A 37 -5.10 1.14 -20.62
CA ASN A 37 -3.72 1.30 -20.18
C ASN A 37 -3.28 0.10 -19.34
N ALA A 38 -2.22 -0.59 -19.78
CA ALA A 38 -1.66 -1.77 -19.13
C ALA A 38 -1.19 -1.51 -17.69
N ASP A 39 -0.91 -0.26 -17.31
CA ASP A 39 -0.46 0.08 -15.97
C ASP A 39 -1.52 -0.18 -14.89
N PHE A 40 -2.81 -0.14 -15.21
CA PHE A 40 -3.85 -0.59 -14.28
C PHE A 40 -3.64 -2.02 -13.82
N ALA A 41 -3.05 -2.85 -14.65
CA ALA A 41 -2.75 -4.24 -14.33
C ALA A 41 -1.64 -4.40 -13.28
N LEU A 42 -0.89 -3.35 -12.96
CA LEU A 42 0.11 -3.33 -11.90
C LEU A 42 -0.52 -3.17 -10.51
N SER A 43 -1.75 -2.68 -10.42
CA SER A 43 -2.51 -2.61 -9.17
C SER A 43 -2.76 -4.01 -8.62
N GLY A 44 -2.67 -4.16 -7.30
CA GLY A 44 -2.96 -5.42 -6.60
C GLY A 44 -2.14 -5.61 -5.34
N ASN A 45 -2.18 -6.83 -4.81
CA ASN A 45 -1.45 -7.19 -3.62
C ASN A 45 -0.15 -7.91 -4.00
N TRP A 46 0.93 -7.55 -3.30
CA TRP A 46 2.28 -8.01 -3.57
C TRP A 46 2.95 -8.45 -2.27
N TYR A 47 3.69 -9.54 -2.29
CA TYR A 47 4.34 -10.06 -1.10
C TYR A 47 5.61 -10.83 -1.45
N ASP A 48 6.46 -11.06 -0.46
CA ASP A 48 7.55 -12.02 -0.53
C ASP A 48 7.06 -13.35 0.06
N PRO A 49 7.02 -14.44 -0.72
CA PRO A 49 6.60 -15.75 -0.22
C PRO A 49 7.45 -16.30 0.93
N SER A 50 8.67 -15.82 1.09
CA SER A 50 9.57 -16.24 2.19
C SER A 50 9.24 -15.54 3.52
N THR A 51 8.44 -14.45 3.50
CA THR A 51 8.10 -13.67 4.69
C THR A 51 6.59 -13.52 4.85
N SER A 52 6.02 -14.36 5.70
CA SER A 52 4.58 -14.37 5.96
C SER A 52 4.11 -13.13 6.72
N GLY A 53 2.90 -12.65 6.40
CA GLY A 53 2.25 -11.54 7.10
C GLY A 53 2.76 -10.15 6.71
N GLN A 54 3.57 -10.04 5.67
CA GLN A 54 4.10 -8.79 5.15
C GLN A 54 3.76 -8.64 3.66
N GLY A 55 3.60 -7.41 3.20
CA GLY A 55 3.34 -7.14 1.79
C GLY A 55 2.88 -5.73 1.51
N LEU A 56 2.61 -5.47 0.25
CA LEU A 56 2.11 -4.20 -0.25
C LEU A 56 0.76 -4.38 -0.93
N THR A 57 -0.15 -3.46 -0.68
CA THR A 57 -1.28 -3.20 -1.57
C THR A 57 -0.92 -2.00 -2.43
N VAL A 58 -0.91 -2.17 -3.74
CA VAL A 58 -0.53 -1.13 -4.70
C VAL A 58 -1.75 -0.77 -5.56
N ASP A 59 -1.99 0.51 -5.73
CA ASP A 59 -2.98 1.06 -6.65
C ASP A 59 -2.28 1.97 -7.66
N VAL A 60 -2.38 1.64 -8.94
CA VAL A 60 -1.82 2.41 -10.05
C VAL A 60 -2.96 2.89 -10.92
N ASN A 61 -3.13 4.20 -10.98
CA ASN A 61 -4.12 4.83 -11.86
C ASN A 61 -3.43 5.75 -12.86
N PRO A 62 -3.13 5.24 -14.07
CA PRO A 62 -2.46 6.04 -15.11
C PRO A 62 -3.34 7.19 -15.64
N GLY A 63 -4.66 7.08 -15.51
CA GLY A 63 -5.58 8.12 -15.96
C GLY A 63 -5.51 9.40 -15.10
N SER A 64 -5.24 9.26 -13.82
CA SER A 64 -5.04 10.40 -12.89
C SER A 64 -3.56 10.66 -12.59
N GLY A 65 -2.63 9.86 -13.12
CA GLY A 65 -1.21 9.97 -12.79
C GLY A 65 -0.92 9.63 -11.31
N THR A 66 -1.72 8.75 -10.71
CA THR A 66 -1.63 8.44 -9.28
C THR A 66 -1.08 7.03 -9.07
N VAL A 67 -0.15 6.92 -8.14
CA VAL A 67 0.27 5.63 -7.56
C VAL A 67 0.20 5.75 -6.04
N PHE A 68 -0.33 4.73 -5.42
CA PHE A 68 -0.40 4.64 -3.97
C PHE A 68 -0.03 3.22 -3.54
N ALA A 69 0.79 3.10 -2.51
CA ALA A 69 1.10 1.83 -1.88
C ALA A 69 0.84 1.90 -0.38
N ALA A 70 0.20 0.87 0.17
CA ALA A 70 0.15 0.61 1.59
C ALA A 70 1.07 -0.58 1.87
N TRP A 71 2.04 -0.41 2.75
CA TRP A 71 3.02 -1.42 3.11
C TRP A 71 2.79 -1.90 4.54
N TYR A 72 2.44 -3.17 4.68
CA TYR A 72 2.28 -3.86 5.95
C TYR A 72 3.56 -4.65 6.23
N THR A 73 4.17 -4.44 7.39
CA THR A 73 5.45 -5.05 7.76
C THR A 73 5.59 -5.13 9.28
N TYR A 74 6.76 -5.50 9.73
CA TYR A 74 7.12 -5.55 11.14
C TYR A 74 8.28 -4.61 11.45
N ALA A 75 8.43 -4.28 12.72
CA ALA A 75 9.54 -3.49 13.21
C ALA A 75 10.88 -4.20 12.93
N PRO A 76 11.96 -3.46 12.72
CA PRO A 76 13.29 -4.02 12.68
C PRO A 76 13.61 -4.85 13.93
N THR A 77 14.58 -5.74 13.83
CA THR A 77 15.05 -6.59 14.93
C THR A 77 15.33 -5.78 16.21
N GLY A 78 14.94 -6.30 17.37
CA GLY A 78 15.10 -5.64 18.66
C GLY A 78 13.84 -4.97 19.22
N VAL A 79 12.80 -4.82 18.43
CA VAL A 79 11.46 -4.45 18.90
C VAL A 79 10.64 -5.73 19.08
N GLY A 80 9.90 -5.85 20.19
CA GLY A 80 9.19 -7.07 20.55
C GLY A 80 8.28 -7.62 19.45
N ALA A 81 8.10 -8.93 19.43
CA ALA A 81 7.19 -9.62 18.53
C ALA A 81 5.71 -9.31 18.88
N GLY A 82 4.79 -9.64 17.97
CA GLY A 82 3.35 -9.46 18.16
C GLY A 82 2.87 -8.08 17.75
N VAL A 83 1.76 -7.63 18.34
CA VAL A 83 1.07 -6.38 17.96
C VAL A 83 1.99 -5.15 18.05
N ALA A 84 2.84 -5.09 19.06
CA ALA A 84 3.80 -3.99 19.24
C ALA A 84 4.83 -3.90 18.10
N GLY A 85 5.10 -5.01 17.43
CA GLY A 85 6.01 -5.09 16.29
C GLY A 85 5.38 -4.77 14.94
N GLN A 86 4.05 -4.71 14.85
CA GLN A 86 3.38 -4.42 13.59
C GLN A 86 3.64 -2.98 13.14
N ARG A 87 3.89 -2.81 11.84
CA ARG A 87 4.09 -1.51 11.20
C ARG A 87 3.28 -1.44 9.92
N TRP A 88 2.79 -0.28 9.63
CA TRP A 88 2.23 0.02 8.33
C TRP A 88 2.67 1.41 7.89
N TYR A 89 2.95 1.53 6.62
CA TYR A 89 3.38 2.76 5.98
C TYR A 89 2.56 2.99 4.73
N THR A 90 2.46 4.23 4.31
CA THR A 90 1.99 4.55 2.96
C THR A 90 3.14 5.05 2.12
N ALA A 91 3.06 4.86 0.80
CA ALA A 91 4.06 5.39 -0.10
C ALA A 91 3.41 5.89 -1.38
N GLN A 92 3.90 7.04 -1.85
CA GLN A 92 3.40 7.68 -3.06
C GLN A 92 4.52 8.47 -3.74
N PRO A 93 4.51 8.58 -5.08
CA PRO A 93 5.48 9.38 -5.80
C PRO A 93 5.09 10.87 -5.75
N THR A 94 6.05 11.73 -5.98
CA THR A 94 5.79 13.15 -6.28
C THR A 94 5.09 13.30 -7.63
N SER A 95 5.44 12.42 -8.58
CA SER A 95 4.82 12.35 -9.91
C SER A 95 4.94 10.92 -10.45
N PHE A 96 3.99 10.53 -11.28
CA PHE A 96 3.99 9.25 -11.97
C PHE A 96 3.82 9.46 -13.47
N THR A 97 4.71 8.89 -14.25
CA THR A 97 4.61 8.87 -15.71
C THR A 97 4.01 7.52 -16.13
N PRO A 98 2.85 7.50 -16.79
CA PRO A 98 2.28 6.27 -17.33
C PRO A 98 3.29 5.51 -18.20
N GLY A 99 3.35 4.20 -18.04
CA GLY A 99 4.33 3.34 -18.69
C GLY A 99 5.62 3.12 -17.89
N ALA A 100 5.89 3.92 -16.86
CA ALA A 100 7.06 3.71 -16.01
C ALA A 100 6.99 2.36 -15.29
N ARG A 101 8.08 1.62 -15.32
CA ARG A 101 8.24 0.33 -14.61
C ARG A 101 9.07 0.45 -13.35
N SER A 102 9.72 1.58 -13.15
CA SER A 102 10.45 1.91 -11.92
C SER A 102 9.91 3.24 -11.39
N ILE A 103 9.35 3.19 -10.20
CA ILE A 103 8.59 4.30 -9.62
C ILE A 103 9.25 4.68 -8.30
N PRO A 104 9.90 5.85 -8.23
CA PRO A 104 10.40 6.37 -6.97
C PRO A 104 9.24 6.89 -6.11
N LEU A 105 9.30 6.57 -4.81
CA LEU A 105 8.23 6.84 -3.85
C LEU A 105 8.81 7.46 -2.58
N THR A 106 8.05 8.34 -1.95
CA THR A 106 8.29 8.77 -0.58
C THR A 106 7.47 7.91 0.37
N ILE A 107 8.11 7.39 1.43
CA ILE A 107 7.46 6.61 2.47
C ILE A 107 6.97 7.54 3.57
N TYR A 108 5.73 7.34 4.01
CA TYR A 108 5.10 8.10 5.07
C TYR A 108 4.67 7.20 6.23
N GLU A 109 4.86 7.70 7.45
CA GLU A 109 4.33 7.12 8.68
C GLU A 109 3.23 8.03 9.23
N THR A 110 2.09 7.44 9.60
CA THR A 110 0.98 8.14 10.26
C THR A 110 0.86 7.65 11.69
N THR A 111 0.83 8.58 12.63
CA THR A 111 0.72 8.31 14.08
C THR A 111 -0.39 9.13 14.70
N GLY A 112 -0.84 8.78 15.92
CA GLY A 112 -1.79 9.54 16.70
C GLY A 112 -3.25 9.40 16.25
N GLY A 113 -3.57 8.47 15.35
CA GLY A 113 -4.95 8.17 14.96
C GLY A 113 -5.71 7.44 16.07
N VAL A 114 -7.03 7.64 16.09
CA VAL A 114 -7.96 6.91 16.97
C VAL A 114 -8.90 6.10 16.11
N PHE A 115 -9.17 4.85 16.54
CA PHE A 115 -10.02 3.93 15.78
C PHE A 115 -11.42 4.54 15.56
N ASP A 116 -11.85 4.55 14.30
CA ASP A 116 -13.16 5.03 13.86
C ASP A 116 -13.50 6.47 14.29
N GLN A 117 -12.47 7.33 14.39
CA GLN A 117 -12.64 8.74 14.68
C GLN A 117 -12.07 9.59 13.54
N PRO A 118 -12.63 10.79 13.32
CA PRO A 118 -11.99 11.80 12.47
C PRO A 118 -10.57 12.10 12.94
N ALA A 119 -9.76 12.69 12.06
CA ALA A 119 -8.42 13.10 12.43
C ALA A 119 -8.45 13.97 13.71
N VAL A 120 -7.76 13.49 14.75
CA VAL A 120 -7.69 14.17 16.04
C VAL A 120 -6.50 15.13 16.08
N PRO A 121 -6.55 16.18 16.93
CA PRO A 121 -5.38 17.01 17.18
C PRO A 121 -4.20 16.15 17.62
N GLY A 122 -3.07 16.27 16.91
CA GLY A 122 -1.88 15.44 17.17
C GLY A 122 -1.68 14.26 16.21
N ALA A 123 -2.68 13.88 15.42
CA ALA A 123 -2.47 12.94 14.31
C ALA A 123 -1.52 13.56 13.28
N ARG A 124 -0.46 12.82 12.93
CA ARG A 124 0.59 13.32 12.02
C ARG A 124 0.90 12.28 10.97
N THR A 125 1.06 12.76 9.74
CA THR A 125 1.66 12.00 8.64
C THR A 125 2.95 12.68 8.25
N VAL A 126 4.07 11.99 8.38
CA VAL A 126 5.42 12.52 8.10
C VAL A 126 6.14 11.63 7.10
N ALA A 127 6.95 12.26 6.25
CA ALA A 127 7.88 11.53 5.39
C ALA A 127 9.00 10.92 6.26
N VAL A 128 9.21 9.62 6.13
CA VAL A 128 10.17 8.87 6.96
C VAL A 128 11.21 8.12 6.13
N GLY A 129 11.12 8.17 4.80
CA GLY A 129 12.07 7.49 3.94
C GLY A 129 11.68 7.54 2.47
N THR A 130 12.41 6.80 1.67
CA THR A 130 12.19 6.66 0.24
C THR A 130 12.15 5.19 -0.15
N ALA A 131 11.45 4.90 -1.25
CA ALA A 131 11.46 3.58 -1.85
C ALA A 131 11.46 3.67 -3.37
N THR A 132 11.79 2.55 -4.01
CA THR A 132 11.59 2.34 -5.44
C THR A 132 10.81 1.06 -5.63
N LEU A 133 9.67 1.15 -6.30
CA LEU A 133 8.89 0.01 -6.75
C LEU A 133 9.21 -0.23 -8.22
N ALA A 134 9.89 -1.34 -8.51
CA ALA A 134 10.28 -1.72 -9.87
C ALA A 134 9.55 -2.98 -10.30
N PHE A 135 8.72 -2.88 -11.35
CA PHE A 135 7.97 -3.99 -11.93
C PHE A 135 8.78 -4.64 -13.05
N GLN A 136 9.14 -5.90 -12.88
CA GLN A 136 9.75 -6.72 -13.93
C GLN A 136 8.68 -7.32 -14.85
N SER A 137 7.49 -7.58 -14.28
CA SER A 137 6.33 -8.10 -15.00
C SER A 137 5.06 -7.81 -14.18
N CYS A 138 3.92 -8.27 -14.65
CA CYS A 138 2.68 -8.23 -13.88
C CYS A 138 2.63 -9.20 -12.68
N SER A 139 3.61 -10.09 -12.56
CA SER A 139 3.69 -11.08 -11.48
C SER A 139 4.91 -10.91 -10.58
N ALA A 140 5.89 -10.11 -10.99
CA ALA A 140 7.13 -9.90 -10.27
C ALA A 140 7.48 -8.42 -10.18
N ALA A 141 7.86 -7.98 -8.99
CA ALA A 141 8.33 -6.63 -8.71
C ALA A 141 9.44 -6.67 -7.65
N THR A 142 10.13 -5.56 -7.51
CA THR A 142 11.12 -5.35 -6.46
C THR A 142 10.77 -4.09 -5.69
N TRP A 143 10.80 -4.17 -4.36
CA TRP A 143 10.65 -3.06 -3.44
C TRP A 143 11.99 -2.79 -2.76
N SER A 144 12.65 -1.70 -3.11
CA SER A 144 13.88 -1.25 -2.46
C SER A 144 13.55 -0.02 -1.61
N PHE A 145 14.00 0.01 -0.35
CA PHE A 145 13.63 1.06 0.59
C PHE A 145 14.79 1.50 1.47
N THR A 146 14.68 2.75 1.97
CA THR A 146 15.58 3.33 2.96
C THR A 146 14.79 4.25 3.88
N PHE A 147 14.85 3.99 5.20
CA PHE A 147 14.25 4.85 6.21
C PHE A 147 15.29 5.82 6.76
N THR A 148 14.95 7.12 6.74
CA THR A 148 15.76 8.22 7.29
C THR A 148 15.16 8.81 8.56
N GLY A 149 13.95 8.35 8.93
CA GLY A 149 13.21 8.81 10.12
C GLY A 149 12.15 7.81 10.54
N GLY A 150 11.31 8.22 11.49
CA GLY A 150 10.20 7.43 12.00
C GLY A 150 10.60 6.20 12.82
N SER A 151 9.64 5.30 13.01
CA SER A 151 9.79 4.11 13.87
C SER A 151 10.76 3.05 13.31
N SER A 152 11.13 3.14 12.04
CA SER A 152 12.09 2.24 11.37
C SER A 152 13.37 2.93 10.90
N SER A 153 13.71 4.09 11.46
CA SER A 153 14.87 4.88 11.07
C SER A 153 16.15 4.04 11.03
N GLY A 154 16.97 4.25 10.00
CA GLY A 154 18.23 3.53 9.77
C GLY A 154 18.07 2.18 9.08
N SER A 155 16.85 1.70 8.87
CA SER A 155 16.62 0.44 8.16
C SER A 155 16.60 0.66 6.64
N SER A 156 17.18 -0.28 5.90
CA SER A 156 17.13 -0.31 4.45
C SER A 156 17.13 -1.76 3.95
N GLY A 157 16.65 -1.96 2.74
CA GLY A 157 16.64 -3.30 2.15
C GLY A 157 16.00 -3.36 0.79
N THR A 158 15.96 -4.58 0.26
CA THR A 158 15.32 -4.91 -1.01
C THR A 158 14.50 -6.19 -0.83
N ILE A 159 13.25 -6.16 -1.25
CA ILE A 159 12.30 -7.26 -1.15
C ILE A 159 11.90 -7.67 -2.57
N ALA A 160 12.08 -8.94 -2.90
CA ALA A 160 11.57 -9.51 -4.14
C ALA A 160 10.08 -9.83 -3.96
N LEU A 161 9.23 -9.20 -4.75
CA LEU A 161 7.79 -9.30 -4.62
C LEU A 161 7.19 -10.19 -5.70
N LYS A 162 6.22 -10.99 -5.29
CA LYS A 162 5.30 -11.71 -6.18
C LYS A 162 3.89 -11.21 -5.99
N ARG A 163 3.12 -11.22 -7.06
CA ARG A 163 1.70 -10.88 -6.99
C ARG A 163 0.92 -11.95 -6.23
N VAL A 164 -0.01 -11.52 -5.39
CA VAL A 164 -1.03 -12.38 -4.79
C VAL A 164 -2.21 -12.51 -5.77
N GLY A 165 -2.60 -13.75 -6.07
CA GLY A 165 -3.76 -14.04 -6.91
C GLY A 165 -3.44 -14.12 -8.41
N PRO A 166 -4.46 -14.31 -9.24
CA PRO A 166 -4.30 -14.51 -10.68
C PRO A 166 -3.82 -13.23 -11.37
N LEU A 167 -3.16 -13.42 -12.52
CA LEU A 167 -2.76 -12.30 -13.36
C LEU A 167 -3.99 -11.55 -13.88
N PRO A 168 -4.00 -10.23 -13.84
CA PRO A 168 -5.03 -9.44 -14.46
C PRO A 168 -5.06 -9.69 -15.97
N ARG A 169 -6.27 -9.68 -16.55
CA ARG A 169 -6.39 -9.76 -18.01
C ARG A 169 -5.73 -8.54 -18.65
N GLY A 170 -4.94 -8.76 -19.69
CA GLY A 170 -4.20 -7.70 -20.39
C GLY A 170 -2.80 -7.44 -19.84
N CYS A 171 -2.37 -8.23 -18.88
CA CYS A 171 -0.96 -8.32 -18.49
C CYS A 171 -0.18 -9.08 -19.57
N VAL A 172 0.78 -8.41 -20.17
CA VAL A 172 1.77 -8.96 -21.10
C VAL A 172 3.14 -8.86 -20.46
#